data_b32ac2f5e8071591e6d1806c3911140c
#
_entry.id   b32ac2f5e8071591e6d1806c3911140c
#
_cell.length_a   1.000
_cell.length_b   1.000
_cell.length_c   1.000
_cell.angle_alpha   90.00
_cell.angle_beta   90.00
_cell.angle_gamma   90.00
#
_symmetry.space_group_name_H-M   'P 1'
#
loop_
_entity.id
_entity.type
_entity.pdbx_description
1 polymer ?
#
loop_
_entity_poly.entity_id
_entity_poly.type
_entity_poly.pdbx_seq_one_letter_code
_entity_poly.pdbx_strand_id
1 'polypeptide(L)'
;MHDFDQTYWETHWRESPLPTAGSRVPPPNPYVVDETRDLTPGTALDAGCGVGSEAIWLAGQGWKVTGVDISATALEAAADRAHAAAVSEKIEWIEADASAWEPSQRWDLVMTNYAHPAIPQLDFYLRLAQWVAPGGTILIVGHRSGDHDHGSHDEAGHPPHEATATLDGITSRLDAAIWRIETAADRTRNTGGGHAHSGTLHDVVVRATRRADDHQ
;
A
#
# COMPACT_ATOMS: atom_id res chain seq x y z
N MET A 1 12.82 9.30 15.86
CA MET A 1 11.41 8.86 15.73
C MET A 1 10.78 9.79 14.73
N HIS A 2 10.41 9.30 13.55
CA HIS A 2 9.67 10.08 12.57
C HIS A 2 8.20 9.99 12.94
N ASP A 3 7.58 11.15 13.19
CA ASP A 3 6.14 11.24 13.38
C ASP A 3 5.49 11.24 11.99
N PHE A 4 5.27 10.09 11.36
CA PHE A 4 4.67 9.95 10.01
C PHE A 4 3.26 10.57 9.92
N ASP A 5 3.16 11.81 10.39
CA ASP A 5 1.94 12.62 10.41
C ASP A 5 1.70 13.35 9.08
N GLN A 6 0.60 14.08 9.00
CA GLN A 6 0.25 14.85 7.81
C GLN A 6 1.35 15.85 7.42
N THR A 7 1.96 16.54 8.40
CA THR A 7 3.00 17.54 8.13
C THR A 7 4.24 16.90 7.50
N TYR A 8 4.64 15.73 8.00
CA TYR A 8 5.75 14.95 7.44
C TYR A 8 5.47 14.57 5.98
N TRP A 9 4.34 13.93 5.70
CA TRP A 9 4.01 13.45 4.35
C TRP A 9 3.75 14.59 3.37
N GLU A 10 3.09 15.65 3.80
CA GLU A 10 2.86 16.83 2.96
C GLU A 10 4.18 17.50 2.56
N THR A 11 5.14 17.59 3.49
CA THR A 11 6.48 18.13 3.21
C THR A 11 7.25 17.19 2.28
N HIS A 12 7.20 15.87 2.55
CA HIS A 12 7.86 14.86 1.73
C HIS A 12 7.42 14.94 0.26
N TRP A 13 6.10 14.97 0.02
CA TRP A 13 5.57 15.01 -1.34
C TRP A 13 5.80 16.36 -2.03
N ARG A 14 5.79 17.45 -1.30
CA ARG A 14 6.09 18.79 -1.85
C ARG A 14 7.55 18.93 -2.28
N GLU A 15 8.47 18.32 -1.54
CA GLU A 15 9.91 18.39 -1.83
C GLU A 15 10.38 17.29 -2.79
N SER A 16 9.59 16.23 -2.97
CA SER A 16 9.89 15.16 -3.90
C SER A 16 9.70 15.62 -5.35
N PRO A 17 10.53 15.14 -6.30
CA PRO A 17 10.31 15.38 -7.72
C PRO A 17 9.04 14.63 -8.16
N LEU A 18 7.90 15.26 -8.00
CA LEU A 18 6.62 14.69 -8.46
C LEU A 18 6.65 14.51 -9.99
N PRO A 19 6.11 13.40 -10.50
CA PRO A 19 5.93 13.25 -11.93
C PRO A 19 5.01 14.36 -12.45
N THR A 20 5.53 15.19 -13.36
CA THR A 20 4.75 16.27 -13.96
C THR A 20 3.68 15.72 -14.92
N ALA A 21 2.63 16.49 -15.17
CA ALA A 21 1.63 16.18 -16.18
C ALA A 21 2.31 15.87 -17.53
N GLY A 22 2.13 14.65 -18.04
CA GLY A 22 2.81 14.15 -19.25
C GLY A 22 4.05 13.28 -18.98
N SER A 23 4.55 13.19 -17.77
CA SER A 23 5.55 12.17 -17.42
C SER A 23 4.89 10.78 -17.39
N ARG A 24 5.65 9.77 -17.78
CA ARG A 24 5.17 8.39 -17.73
C ARG A 24 4.77 8.04 -16.28
N VAL A 25 3.55 7.58 -16.11
CA VAL A 25 3.10 7.02 -14.81
C VAL A 25 4.10 5.94 -14.40
N PRO A 26 4.71 6.02 -13.20
CA PRO A 26 5.54 4.91 -12.72
C PRO A 26 4.72 3.61 -12.79
N PRO A 27 5.33 2.51 -13.19
CA PRO A 27 4.62 1.23 -13.21
C PRO A 27 4.17 0.88 -11.79
N PRO A 28 3.03 0.18 -11.65
CA PRO A 28 2.61 -0.35 -10.36
C PRO A 28 3.66 -1.33 -9.82
N ASN A 29 3.65 -1.53 -8.52
CA ASN A 29 4.50 -2.53 -7.89
C ASN A 29 4.21 -3.92 -8.51
N PRO A 30 5.22 -4.65 -8.98
CA PRO A 30 5.03 -5.95 -9.61
C PRO A 30 4.33 -6.97 -8.70
N TYR A 31 4.51 -6.89 -7.38
CA TYR A 31 3.79 -7.77 -6.44
C TYR A 31 2.29 -7.49 -6.44
N VAL A 32 1.89 -6.21 -6.53
CA VAL A 32 0.46 -5.85 -6.64
C VAL A 32 -0.12 -6.42 -7.94
N VAL A 33 0.60 -6.29 -9.06
CA VAL A 33 0.18 -6.85 -10.34
C VAL A 33 0.01 -8.37 -10.26
N ASP A 34 1.00 -9.07 -9.71
CA ASP A 34 1.00 -10.52 -9.63
C ASP A 34 -0.10 -11.06 -8.69
N GLU A 35 -0.28 -10.42 -7.54
CA GLU A 35 -1.21 -10.89 -6.50
C GLU A 35 -2.68 -10.53 -6.79
N THR A 36 -2.93 -9.59 -7.71
CA THR A 36 -4.32 -9.19 -8.06
C THR A 36 -4.77 -9.70 -9.44
N ARG A 37 -3.87 -10.31 -10.21
CA ARG A 37 -4.13 -10.78 -11.59
C ARG A 37 -5.35 -11.68 -11.70
N ASP A 38 -5.53 -12.59 -10.74
CA ASP A 38 -6.58 -13.60 -10.76
C ASP A 38 -7.84 -13.17 -10.00
N LEU A 39 -7.86 -11.96 -9.47
CA LEU A 39 -9.02 -11.42 -8.76
C LEU A 39 -10.04 -10.87 -9.75
N THR A 40 -11.31 -11.12 -9.49
CA THR A 40 -12.40 -10.50 -10.26
C THR A 40 -12.51 -9.03 -9.86
N PRO A 41 -12.44 -8.08 -10.82
CA PRO A 41 -12.60 -6.66 -10.51
C PRO A 41 -13.95 -6.34 -9.86
N GLY A 42 -13.89 -5.61 -8.76
CA GLY A 42 -15.00 -5.08 -7.98
C GLY A 42 -14.66 -3.72 -7.43
N THR A 43 -14.84 -3.52 -6.13
CA THR A 43 -14.42 -2.32 -5.40
C THR A 43 -13.06 -2.53 -4.74
N ALA A 44 -12.17 -1.53 -4.82
CA ALA A 44 -10.85 -1.58 -4.22
C ALA A 44 -10.56 -0.35 -3.38
N LEU A 45 -9.87 -0.54 -2.26
CA LEU A 45 -9.26 0.52 -1.45
C LEU A 45 -7.74 0.41 -1.56
N ASP A 46 -7.10 1.52 -1.92
CA ASP A 46 -5.64 1.70 -1.86
C ASP A 46 -5.32 2.67 -0.72
N ALA A 47 -4.88 2.13 0.41
CA ALA A 47 -4.63 2.87 1.64
C ALA A 47 -3.17 3.31 1.74
N GLY A 48 -2.94 4.63 1.79
CA GLY A 48 -1.63 5.25 1.61
C GLY A 48 -1.22 5.21 0.15
N CYS A 49 -2.11 5.66 -0.76
CA CYS A 49 -1.96 5.49 -2.20
C CYS A 49 -0.90 6.41 -2.83
N GLY A 50 -0.39 7.40 -2.09
CA GLY A 50 0.56 8.39 -2.59
C GLY A 50 0.10 9.01 -3.90
N VAL A 51 0.97 9.00 -4.90
CA VAL A 51 0.67 9.53 -6.24
C VAL A 51 -0.13 8.54 -7.12
N GLY A 52 -0.74 7.50 -6.56
CA GLY A 52 -1.80 6.68 -7.15
C GLY A 52 -1.36 5.66 -8.20
N SER A 53 -0.12 5.17 -8.20
CA SER A 53 0.35 4.23 -9.22
C SER A 53 -0.47 2.95 -9.29
N GLU A 54 -0.73 2.35 -8.14
CA GLU A 54 -1.50 1.12 -7.98
C GLU A 54 -2.99 1.35 -8.24
N ALA A 55 -3.56 2.43 -7.68
CA ALA A 55 -4.95 2.81 -7.89
C ALA A 55 -5.27 3.03 -9.38
N ILE A 56 -4.41 3.75 -10.11
CA ILE A 56 -4.55 4.01 -11.55
C ILE A 56 -4.46 2.70 -12.34
N TRP A 57 -3.53 1.82 -11.98
CA TRP A 57 -3.40 0.53 -12.63
C TRP A 57 -4.63 -0.35 -12.41
N LEU A 58 -5.11 -0.48 -11.15
CA LEU A 58 -6.34 -1.23 -10.82
C LEU A 58 -7.56 -0.70 -11.58
N ALA A 59 -7.72 0.62 -11.66
CA ALA A 59 -8.80 1.24 -12.41
C ALA A 59 -8.73 0.89 -13.91
N GLY A 60 -7.51 0.79 -14.47
CA GLY A 60 -7.26 0.29 -15.82
C GLY A 60 -7.65 -1.18 -16.00
N GLN A 61 -7.57 -1.99 -14.95
CA GLN A 61 -8.01 -3.40 -14.94
C GLN A 61 -9.52 -3.57 -14.68
N GLY A 62 -10.27 -2.49 -14.50
CA GLY A 62 -11.72 -2.54 -14.34
C GLY A 62 -12.24 -2.36 -12.92
N TRP A 63 -11.37 -2.18 -11.92
CA TRP A 63 -11.75 -1.92 -10.55
C TRP A 63 -12.38 -0.53 -10.38
N LYS A 64 -13.30 -0.39 -9.42
CA LYS A 64 -13.72 0.89 -8.87
C LYS A 64 -12.89 1.15 -7.63
N VAL A 65 -12.02 2.16 -7.68
CA VAL A 65 -10.98 2.36 -6.68
C VAL A 65 -11.30 3.56 -5.80
N THR A 66 -11.07 3.41 -4.50
CA THR A 66 -10.95 4.51 -3.56
C THR A 66 -9.47 4.61 -3.19
N GLY A 67 -8.81 5.71 -3.55
CA GLY A 67 -7.44 6.02 -3.14
C GLY A 67 -7.45 6.94 -1.94
N VAL A 68 -6.82 6.54 -0.84
CA VAL A 68 -6.75 7.33 0.39
C VAL A 68 -5.30 7.65 0.70
N ASP A 69 -5.01 8.93 0.90
CA ASP A 69 -3.71 9.39 1.38
C ASP A 69 -3.89 10.60 2.31
N ILE A 70 -2.94 10.79 3.21
CA ILE A 70 -2.95 11.90 4.17
C ILE A 70 -2.47 13.21 3.53
N SER A 71 -1.77 13.16 2.38
CA SER A 71 -1.22 14.30 1.68
C SER A 71 -2.11 14.75 0.53
N ALA A 72 -2.61 15.98 0.62
CA ALA A 72 -3.32 16.64 -0.48
C ALA A 72 -2.43 16.77 -1.72
N THR A 73 -1.15 17.12 -1.56
CA THR A 73 -0.19 17.26 -2.66
C THR A 73 -0.02 15.94 -3.43
N ALA A 74 0.03 14.79 -2.76
CA ALA A 74 0.08 13.49 -3.40
C ALA A 74 -1.19 13.19 -4.20
N LEU A 75 -2.36 13.46 -3.61
CA LEU A 75 -3.65 13.21 -4.25
C LEU A 75 -3.91 14.11 -5.46
N GLU A 76 -3.48 15.37 -5.43
CA GLU A 76 -3.54 16.25 -6.60
C GLU A 76 -2.73 15.67 -7.76
N ALA A 77 -1.50 15.22 -7.50
CA ALA A 77 -0.67 14.58 -8.51
C ALA A 77 -1.28 13.25 -9.00
N ALA A 78 -1.91 12.46 -8.11
CA ALA A 78 -2.61 11.23 -8.46
C ALA A 78 -3.81 11.50 -9.37
N ALA A 79 -4.61 12.52 -9.09
CA ALA A 79 -5.76 12.91 -9.89
C ALA A 79 -5.35 13.34 -11.31
N ASP A 80 -4.31 14.17 -11.45
CA ASP A 80 -3.76 14.58 -12.76
C ASP A 80 -3.31 13.37 -13.57
N ARG A 81 -2.66 12.41 -12.93
CA ARG A 81 -2.18 11.17 -13.58
C ARG A 81 -3.32 10.25 -13.98
N ALA A 82 -4.36 10.12 -13.15
CA ALA A 82 -5.56 9.37 -13.48
C ALA A 82 -6.29 9.99 -14.68
N HIS A 83 -6.31 11.32 -14.77
CA HIS A 83 -6.85 12.03 -15.91
C HIS A 83 -6.04 11.73 -17.18
N ALA A 84 -4.72 11.80 -17.12
CA ALA A 84 -3.84 11.49 -18.25
C ALA A 84 -3.96 10.02 -18.71
N ALA A 85 -4.27 9.11 -17.77
CA ALA A 85 -4.52 7.69 -18.04
C ALA A 85 -5.98 7.38 -18.47
N ALA A 86 -6.87 8.37 -18.52
CA ALA A 86 -8.29 8.25 -18.85
C ALA A 86 -9.07 7.26 -17.95
N VAL A 87 -8.76 7.26 -16.64
CA VAL A 87 -9.41 6.39 -15.65
C VAL A 87 -10.04 7.16 -14.48
N SER A 88 -10.07 8.49 -14.52
CA SER A 88 -10.59 9.35 -13.44
C SER A 88 -11.98 8.96 -12.95
N GLU A 89 -12.87 8.57 -13.86
CA GLU A 89 -14.27 8.20 -13.53
C GLU A 89 -14.37 6.92 -12.70
N LYS A 90 -13.27 6.18 -12.56
CA LYS A 90 -13.22 4.93 -11.80
C LYS A 90 -12.53 5.08 -10.45
N ILE A 91 -12.00 6.27 -10.15
CA ILE A 91 -11.22 6.49 -8.93
C ILE A 91 -11.81 7.65 -8.13
N GLU A 92 -12.07 7.40 -6.87
CA GLU A 92 -12.38 8.41 -5.86
C GLU A 92 -11.12 8.65 -5.01
N TRP A 93 -10.72 9.91 -4.88
CA TRP A 93 -9.59 10.30 -4.05
C TRP A 93 -10.08 10.91 -2.74
N ILE A 94 -9.58 10.43 -1.60
CA ILE A 94 -9.97 10.87 -0.27
C ILE A 94 -8.73 11.30 0.50
N GLU A 95 -8.67 12.59 0.89
CA GLU A 95 -7.67 13.08 1.83
C GLU A 95 -8.07 12.66 3.24
N ALA A 96 -7.36 11.69 3.79
CA ALA A 96 -7.57 11.20 5.16
C ALA A 96 -6.35 10.46 5.69
N ASP A 97 -6.14 10.54 7.00
CA ASP A 97 -5.24 9.65 7.70
C ASP A 97 -5.89 8.28 7.88
N ALA A 98 -5.45 7.30 7.09
CA ALA A 98 -5.97 5.94 7.15
C ALA A 98 -5.78 5.27 8.53
N SER A 99 -4.87 5.79 9.37
CA SER A 99 -4.72 5.30 10.75
C SER A 99 -5.82 5.76 11.70
N ALA A 100 -6.58 6.79 11.34
CA ALA A 100 -7.67 7.37 12.13
C ALA A 100 -9.02 7.40 11.40
N TRP A 101 -9.02 7.26 10.06
CA TRP A 101 -10.22 7.31 9.23
C TRP A 101 -11.19 6.15 9.52
N GLU A 102 -12.49 6.43 9.57
CA GLU A 102 -13.56 5.44 9.82
C GLU A 102 -14.52 5.38 8.62
N PRO A 103 -14.24 4.55 7.60
CA PRO A 103 -15.13 4.41 6.47
C PRO A 103 -16.42 3.67 6.84
N SER A 104 -17.53 4.05 6.19
CA SER A 104 -18.82 3.39 6.38
C SER A 104 -19.04 2.15 5.50
N GLN A 105 -18.13 1.89 4.55
CA GLN A 105 -18.21 0.79 3.60
C GLN A 105 -17.04 -0.20 3.75
N ARG A 106 -17.17 -1.33 3.08
CA ARG A 106 -16.11 -2.33 2.90
C ARG A 106 -15.85 -2.54 1.42
N TRP A 107 -14.67 -3.07 1.10
CA TRP A 107 -14.22 -3.28 -0.27
C TRP A 107 -13.92 -4.75 -0.56
N ASP A 108 -14.04 -5.13 -1.82
CA ASP A 108 -13.68 -6.47 -2.30
C ASP A 108 -12.16 -6.69 -2.28
N LEU A 109 -11.39 -5.61 -2.46
CA LEU A 109 -9.94 -5.58 -2.28
C LEU A 109 -9.55 -4.40 -1.37
N VAL A 110 -8.84 -4.66 -0.30
CA VAL A 110 -8.16 -3.63 0.50
C VAL A 110 -6.67 -3.87 0.37
N MET A 111 -5.94 -2.85 -0.06
CA MET A 111 -4.50 -2.97 -0.20
C MET A 111 -3.75 -1.80 0.42
N THR A 112 -2.50 -2.04 0.75
CA THR A 112 -1.51 -1.04 1.11
C THR A 112 -0.15 -1.43 0.56
N ASN A 113 0.58 -0.45 0.05
CA ASN A 113 1.87 -0.66 -0.59
C ASN A 113 2.87 0.38 -0.07
N TYR A 114 3.73 -0.05 0.86
CA TYR A 114 4.72 0.78 1.55
C TYR A 114 4.19 2.02 2.26
N ALA A 115 2.94 2.00 2.72
CA ALA A 115 2.43 3.08 3.56
C ALA A 115 3.03 3.00 4.97
N HIS A 116 3.48 4.14 5.48
CA HIS A 116 4.05 4.28 6.81
C HIS A 116 3.14 5.18 7.65
N PRO A 117 2.28 4.60 8.52
CA PRO A 117 1.35 5.34 9.36
C PRO A 117 2.02 5.88 10.62
N ALA A 118 1.37 6.82 11.31
CA ALA A 118 1.79 7.32 12.63
C ALA A 118 1.54 6.32 13.78
N ILE A 119 0.83 5.21 13.53
CA ILE A 119 0.60 4.12 14.49
C ILE A 119 1.51 2.93 14.18
N PRO A 120 1.68 1.96 15.11
CA PRO A 120 2.46 0.76 14.85
C PRO A 120 2.01 0.05 13.58
N GLN A 121 2.95 -0.35 12.73
CA GLN A 121 2.69 -0.90 11.40
C GLN A 121 1.72 -2.10 11.41
N LEU A 122 1.86 -3.00 12.39
CA LEU A 122 0.98 -4.16 12.51
C LEU A 122 -0.45 -3.78 12.92
N ASP A 123 -0.63 -2.76 13.74
CA ASP A 123 -1.96 -2.26 14.13
C ASP A 123 -2.66 -1.60 12.93
N PHE A 124 -1.90 -0.92 12.08
CA PHE A 124 -2.39 -0.39 10.82
C PHE A 124 -2.92 -1.50 9.90
N TYR A 125 -2.17 -2.57 9.71
CA TYR A 125 -2.62 -3.70 8.87
C TYR A 125 -3.89 -4.36 9.42
N LEU A 126 -4.00 -4.52 10.75
CA LEU A 126 -5.22 -5.03 11.38
C LEU A 126 -6.42 -4.10 11.18
N ARG A 127 -6.19 -2.81 11.22
CA ARG A 127 -7.23 -1.82 10.93
C ARG A 127 -7.74 -1.96 9.50
N LEU A 128 -6.86 -2.03 8.52
CA LEU A 128 -7.21 -2.23 7.13
C LEU A 128 -7.99 -3.54 6.91
N ALA A 129 -7.63 -4.60 7.61
CA ALA A 129 -8.32 -5.89 7.54
C ALA A 129 -9.82 -5.80 7.91
N GLN A 130 -10.21 -4.85 8.77
CA GLN A 130 -11.61 -4.65 9.15
C GLN A 130 -12.48 -4.10 8.01
N TRP A 131 -11.86 -3.47 7.02
CA TRP A 131 -12.53 -2.84 5.87
C TRP A 131 -12.72 -3.78 4.69
N VAL A 132 -12.23 -5.01 4.80
CA VAL A 132 -12.43 -6.05 3.76
C VAL A 132 -13.85 -6.60 3.88
N ALA A 133 -14.56 -6.68 2.75
CA ALA A 133 -15.88 -7.31 2.66
C ALA A 133 -15.78 -8.84 2.89
N PRO A 134 -16.85 -9.51 3.34
CA PRO A 134 -16.90 -10.97 3.33
C PRO A 134 -16.64 -11.51 1.91
N GLY A 135 -15.72 -12.47 1.79
CA GLY A 135 -15.23 -12.97 0.49
C GLY A 135 -14.18 -12.11 -0.18
N GLY A 136 -13.91 -10.91 0.35
CA GLY A 136 -12.90 -9.98 -0.17
C GLY A 136 -11.47 -10.34 0.24
N THR A 137 -10.52 -9.57 -0.28
CA THR A 137 -9.08 -9.82 -0.14
C THR A 137 -8.39 -8.64 0.53
N ILE A 138 -7.45 -8.92 1.44
CA ILE A 138 -6.42 -7.97 1.86
C ILE A 138 -5.11 -8.29 1.16
N LEU A 139 -4.43 -7.24 0.66
CA LEU A 139 -3.08 -7.33 0.11
C LEU A 139 -2.16 -6.34 0.81
N ILE A 140 -1.15 -6.84 1.47
CA ILE A 140 -0.14 -6.06 2.17
C ILE A 140 1.19 -6.25 1.47
N VAL A 141 1.78 -5.16 1.01
CA VAL A 141 3.16 -5.09 0.54
C VAL A 141 3.88 -4.08 1.42
N GLY A 142 4.91 -4.51 2.11
CA GLY A 142 5.63 -3.66 3.06
C GLY A 142 7.10 -4.00 3.14
N HIS A 143 7.86 -3.16 3.84
CA HIS A 143 9.26 -3.44 4.13
C HIS A 143 9.39 -4.52 5.18
N ARG A 144 10.29 -5.48 4.92
CA ARG A 144 10.61 -6.53 5.88
C ARG A 144 11.47 -5.98 7.01
N SER A 145 11.14 -6.33 8.26
CA SER A 145 12.07 -6.19 9.37
C SER A 145 13.27 -7.11 9.12
N GLY A 146 14.45 -6.52 8.97
CA GLY A 146 15.70 -7.29 8.83
C GLY A 146 16.36 -7.50 10.18
N ASP A 147 17.16 -8.57 10.29
CA ASP A 147 18.23 -8.64 11.27
C ASP A 147 19.29 -7.62 10.83
N HIS A 148 19.14 -6.38 11.26
CA HIS A 148 20.18 -5.39 11.05
C HIS A 148 21.34 -5.76 11.96
N ASP A 149 22.42 -6.21 11.33
CA ASP A 149 23.74 -6.25 11.93
C ASP A 149 24.03 -4.87 12.56
N HIS A 150 24.35 -4.86 13.84
CA HIS A 150 24.54 -3.65 14.65
C HIS A 150 25.74 -2.85 14.19
N GLY A 151 25.60 -2.04 13.13
CA GLY A 151 26.72 -1.26 12.66
C GLY A 151 26.45 -0.45 11.42
N SER A 152 25.72 0.62 11.55
CA SER A 152 25.96 1.91 10.90
C SER A 152 24.70 2.77 10.96
N HIS A 153 24.83 3.90 11.63
CA HIS A 153 23.90 5.01 11.62
C HIS A 153 23.84 5.61 10.20
N ASP A 154 22.63 5.96 9.74
CA ASP A 154 22.36 6.83 8.60
C ASP A 154 22.89 6.39 7.22
N GLU A 155 22.42 5.27 6.69
CA GLU A 155 22.42 5.10 5.24
C GLU A 155 21.07 5.57 4.67
N ALA A 156 21.12 6.70 3.93
CA ALA A 156 20.01 7.24 3.18
C ALA A 156 19.45 6.17 2.22
N GLY A 157 18.27 5.64 2.53
CA GLY A 157 17.57 4.67 1.66
C GLY A 157 16.94 3.46 2.36
N HIS A 158 17.15 3.25 3.66
CA HIS A 158 16.49 2.17 4.40
C HIS A 158 15.26 2.72 5.15
N PRO A 159 14.12 1.99 5.11
CA PRO A 159 12.95 2.38 5.88
C PRO A 159 13.26 2.33 7.37
N PRO A 160 12.74 3.26 8.18
CA PRO A 160 12.92 3.22 9.62
C PRO A 160 12.29 1.93 10.19
N HIS A 161 12.87 1.42 11.27
CA HIS A 161 12.42 0.16 11.89
C HIS A 161 10.93 0.14 12.21
N GLU A 162 10.35 1.28 12.59
CA GLU A 162 8.94 1.44 12.89
C GLU A 162 8.02 1.20 11.67
N ALA A 163 8.57 1.36 10.46
CA ALA A 163 7.86 1.18 9.18
C ALA A 163 8.02 -0.24 8.60
N THR A 164 8.53 -1.19 9.37
CA THR A 164 8.81 -2.55 8.91
C THR A 164 7.96 -3.58 9.63
N ALA A 165 7.75 -4.74 9.00
CA ALA A 165 7.03 -5.86 9.59
C ALA A 165 7.68 -7.21 9.22
N THR A 166 7.34 -8.26 9.97
CA THR A 166 7.69 -9.65 9.62
C THR A 166 6.46 -10.38 9.10
N LEU A 167 6.66 -11.42 8.29
CA LEU A 167 5.57 -12.29 7.85
C LEU A 167 4.80 -12.88 9.02
N ASP A 168 5.52 -13.41 10.02
CA ASP A 168 4.91 -13.99 11.22
C ASP A 168 4.10 -12.95 12.00
N GLY A 169 4.65 -11.72 12.14
CA GLY A 169 3.96 -10.61 12.77
C GLY A 169 2.62 -10.28 12.12
N ILE A 170 2.54 -10.33 10.81
CA ILE A 170 1.29 -10.08 10.05
C ILE A 170 0.37 -11.30 10.13
N THR A 171 0.87 -12.49 9.77
CA THR A 171 0.03 -13.68 9.60
C THR A 171 -0.55 -14.21 10.90
N SER A 172 0.20 -14.12 12.02
CA SER A 172 -0.28 -14.52 13.35
C SER A 172 -1.45 -13.67 13.87
N ARG A 173 -1.65 -12.49 13.31
CA ARG A 173 -2.77 -11.58 13.65
C ARG A 173 -4.01 -11.78 12.79
N LEU A 174 -3.91 -12.54 11.70
CA LEU A 174 -5.04 -12.89 10.85
C LEU A 174 -5.65 -14.20 11.37
N ASP A 175 -6.75 -14.11 12.11
CA ASP A 175 -7.44 -15.29 12.66
C ASP A 175 -7.83 -16.28 11.56
N ALA A 176 -7.33 -17.51 11.61
CA ALA A 176 -7.60 -18.55 10.63
C ALA A 176 -9.08 -18.95 10.53
N ALA A 177 -9.90 -18.64 11.54
CA ALA A 177 -11.35 -18.80 11.46
C ALA A 177 -11.99 -17.79 10.49
N ILE A 178 -11.39 -16.63 10.34
CA ILE A 178 -11.88 -15.50 9.52
C ILE A 178 -11.12 -15.42 8.18
N TRP A 179 -9.83 -15.73 8.18
CA TRP A 179 -8.93 -15.51 7.05
C TRP A 179 -8.38 -16.81 6.48
N ARG A 180 -8.24 -16.85 5.17
CA ARG A 180 -7.43 -17.83 4.46
C ARG A 180 -6.25 -17.11 3.83
N ILE A 181 -5.04 -17.44 4.25
CA ILE A 181 -3.82 -16.89 3.70
C ILE A 181 -3.54 -17.57 2.37
N GLU A 182 -3.46 -16.81 1.28
CA GLU A 182 -3.14 -17.27 -0.07
C GLU A 182 -1.66 -17.13 -0.37
N THR A 183 -1.08 -15.99 0.05
CA THR A 183 0.35 -15.69 -0.11
C THR A 183 0.89 -15.17 1.20
N ALA A 184 2.03 -15.71 1.64
CA ALA A 184 2.86 -15.15 2.70
C ALA A 184 4.33 -15.37 2.29
N ALA A 185 4.98 -14.33 1.78
CA ALA A 185 6.30 -14.48 1.19
C ALA A 185 7.22 -13.31 1.50
N ASP A 186 8.45 -13.62 1.91
CA ASP A 186 9.56 -12.69 1.84
C ASP A 186 9.98 -12.54 0.38
N ARG A 187 10.20 -11.33 -0.06
CA ARG A 187 10.62 -10.98 -1.42
C ARG A 187 11.85 -10.09 -1.38
N THR A 188 12.60 -10.10 -2.46
CA THR A 188 13.74 -9.20 -2.64
C THR A 188 13.63 -8.51 -3.98
N ARG A 189 13.96 -7.22 -4.03
CA ARG A 189 14.08 -6.46 -5.26
C ARG A 189 15.35 -5.62 -5.25
N ASN A 190 15.97 -5.50 -6.40
CA ASN A 190 17.10 -4.62 -6.57
C ASN A 190 16.62 -3.22 -6.90
N THR A 191 17.08 -2.22 -6.17
CA THR A 191 16.88 -0.82 -6.56
C THR A 191 17.76 -0.54 -7.76
N GLY A 192 17.18 -0.59 -8.97
CA GLY A 192 17.86 -0.21 -10.20
C GLY A 192 18.07 1.30 -10.23
N GLY A 193 19.25 1.76 -9.81
CA GLY A 193 19.67 3.15 -9.89
C GLY A 193 20.95 3.26 -10.71
N GLY A 194 20.95 4.16 -11.71
CA GLY A 194 22.18 4.55 -12.39
C GLY A 194 23.17 5.19 -11.38
N HIS A 195 24.39 4.67 -11.33
CA HIS A 195 25.57 5.27 -10.72
C HIS A 195 25.49 5.71 -9.25
N ALA A 196 25.21 4.82 -8.31
CA ALA A 196 25.72 4.72 -6.94
C ALA A 196 24.70 3.97 -6.06
N HIS A 197 25.15 2.84 -5.52
CA HIS A 197 24.44 1.97 -4.58
C HIS A 197 23.24 1.18 -5.16
N SER A 198 23.52 0.04 -5.75
CA SER A 198 22.54 -1.04 -5.93
C SER A 198 22.28 -1.66 -4.54
N GLY A 199 21.21 -1.22 -3.89
CA GLY A 199 20.73 -1.83 -2.65
C GLY A 199 19.76 -2.96 -2.96
N THR A 200 19.75 -4.00 -2.15
CA THR A 200 18.69 -5.01 -2.13
C THR A 200 17.68 -4.60 -1.08
N LEU A 201 16.43 -4.37 -1.49
CA LEU A 201 15.32 -4.18 -0.56
C LEU A 201 14.67 -5.52 -0.27
N HIS A 202 14.34 -5.71 1.00
CA HIS A 202 13.62 -6.88 1.47
C HIS A 202 12.19 -6.49 1.79
N ASP A 203 11.25 -7.19 1.19
CA ASP A 203 9.84 -6.90 1.27
C ASP A 203 9.07 -8.09 1.85
N VAL A 204 7.95 -7.82 2.50
CA VAL A 204 6.94 -8.81 2.87
C VAL A 204 5.73 -8.64 1.96
N VAL A 205 5.19 -9.76 1.48
CA VAL A 205 3.96 -9.80 0.68
C VAL A 205 3.00 -10.77 1.36
N VAL A 206 1.84 -10.26 1.78
CA VAL A 206 0.78 -11.08 2.37
C VAL A 206 -0.52 -10.81 1.62
N ARG A 207 -1.09 -11.86 1.03
CA ARG A 207 -2.47 -11.86 0.50
C ARG A 207 -3.31 -12.85 1.31
N ALA A 208 -4.45 -12.38 1.80
CA ALA A 208 -5.40 -13.22 2.50
C ALA A 208 -6.84 -12.90 2.08
N THR A 209 -7.66 -13.93 1.95
CA THR A 209 -9.08 -13.81 1.64
C THR A 209 -9.89 -13.92 2.93
N ARG A 210 -10.78 -12.96 3.17
CA ARG A 210 -11.77 -13.04 4.24
C ARG A 210 -12.81 -14.07 3.87
N ARG A 211 -13.07 -15.03 4.77
CA ARG A 211 -14.13 -16.01 4.53
C ARG A 211 -15.47 -15.32 4.36
N ALA A 212 -16.30 -15.83 3.44
CA ALA A 212 -17.68 -15.39 3.35
C ALA A 212 -18.42 -15.73 4.65
N ASP A 213 -19.35 -14.87 5.04
CA ASP A 213 -20.23 -15.21 6.15
C ASP A 213 -21.08 -16.42 5.69
N ASP A 214 -20.98 -17.56 6.37
CA ASP A 214 -21.85 -18.70 6.12
C ASP A 214 -23.28 -18.28 6.47
N HIS A 215 -24.03 -17.88 5.46
CA HIS A 215 -25.48 -17.71 5.62
C HIS A 215 -26.09 -19.09 5.77
N GLN A 216 -26.37 -19.49 7.03
CA GLN A 216 -27.30 -20.56 7.34
C GLN A 216 -28.74 -20.10 7.07
#